data_2165897bcc657465fb44637d085ab63c
#
_entry.id   2165897bcc657465fb44637d085ab63c
#
_cell.length_a   1.000
_cell.length_b   1.000
_cell.length_c   1.000
_cell.angle_alpha   90.00
_cell.angle_beta   90.00
_cell.angle_gamma   90.00
#
_symmetry.space_group_name_H-M   'P 1'
#
loop_
_entity.id
_entity.type
_entity.pdbx_description
1 polymer ?
#
loop_
_entity_poly.entity_id
_entity_poly.type
_entity_poly.pdbx_seq_one_letter_code
_entity_poly.pdbx_strand_id
1 'polypeptide(L)'
;HVSRHVVRDTIFLGCEDIMETIKAFCKRKNIEVSAKRYGIEVKEKEMTEEEVRRNDDRESMFALNGWAAEYFANYLHRETEGQSVGLAYFRQKRGMTDATIRKFGLGFCPAKGDRMSKDALAAGYKQEFLVSTGLSLVSDRDGSLYDRFRDRVIFPVHNISGRIVAFGGRTLRTDKQVAKYQNSPESEIYSKKRELYGLYFAKKAIQQQDFAIMVEGYTDVISMHQAGVENVVSSSGTSLTTEQIRLLNRFTKNITVIYDGDSAGIHASLRGIDMILKEGMNVRVVLLPEPEDPDSFARSHTASELQEYIRANEQDFLEFKAKLLLQDAEGDPIRKAALIADM
;
A
#
# COMPACT_ATOMS: atom_id res chain seq x y z
N HIS A 1 -28.05 -17.29 16.12
CA HIS A 1 -27.31 -17.89 15.00
C HIS A 1 -26.33 -16.87 14.43
N VAL A 2 -25.13 -16.79 15.04
CA VAL A 2 -24.00 -16.10 14.41
C VAL A 2 -23.55 -17.00 13.26
N SER A 3 -23.51 -16.46 12.06
CA SER A 3 -23.13 -17.22 10.86
C SER A 3 -21.74 -17.84 11.06
N ARG A 4 -21.56 -19.11 10.65
CA ARG A 4 -20.26 -19.81 10.69
C ARG A 4 -19.11 -19.06 10.01
N HIS A 5 -19.42 -18.09 9.14
CA HIS A 5 -18.43 -17.24 8.47
C HIS A 5 -17.80 -16.21 9.42
N VAL A 6 -18.58 -15.61 10.32
CA VAL A 6 -18.06 -14.60 11.29
C VAL A 6 -17.09 -15.23 12.27
N VAL A 7 -17.35 -16.48 12.69
CA VAL A 7 -16.46 -17.20 13.61
C VAL A 7 -15.13 -17.58 12.98
N ARG A 8 -15.10 -17.83 11.67
CA ARG A 8 -13.85 -18.21 10.97
C ARG A 8 -12.89 -17.05 10.78
N ASP A 9 -13.42 -15.86 10.52
CA ASP A 9 -12.58 -14.66 10.34
C ASP A 9 -12.08 -14.08 11.69
N THR A 10 -12.68 -14.50 12.80
CA THR A 10 -12.37 -13.98 14.15
C THR A 10 -11.29 -14.79 14.88
N ILE A 11 -11.00 -16.04 14.46
CA ILE A 11 -10.04 -16.94 15.15
C ILE A 11 -8.57 -16.47 15.01
N PHE A 12 -8.25 -15.58 14.07
CA PHE A 12 -6.88 -15.09 13.81
C PHE A 12 -6.54 -13.72 14.41
N LEU A 13 -7.46 -13.11 15.14
CA LEU A 13 -7.20 -11.85 15.85
C LEU A 13 -6.82 -12.16 17.32
N GLY A 14 -5.86 -11.44 17.87
CA GLY A 14 -5.56 -11.51 19.31
C GLY A 14 -6.80 -11.20 20.16
N CYS A 15 -6.86 -11.66 21.41
CA CYS A 15 -8.08 -11.55 22.24
C CYS A 15 -8.64 -10.10 22.33
N GLU A 16 -7.80 -9.09 22.33
CA GLU A 16 -8.23 -7.68 22.36
C GLU A 16 -8.87 -7.23 21.05
N ASP A 17 -8.29 -7.60 19.91
CA ASP A 17 -8.83 -7.31 18.57
C ASP A 17 -10.16 -8.04 18.30
N ILE A 18 -10.32 -9.25 18.85
CA ILE A 18 -11.57 -10.01 18.75
C ILE A 18 -12.69 -9.28 19.48
N MET A 19 -12.43 -8.76 20.66
CA MET A 19 -13.42 -8.03 21.45
C MET A 19 -13.85 -6.72 20.78
N GLU A 20 -12.90 -5.98 20.17
CA GLU A 20 -13.24 -4.76 19.43
C GLU A 20 -14.04 -5.07 18.15
N THR A 21 -13.67 -6.13 17.43
CA THR A 21 -14.39 -6.55 16.22
C THR A 21 -15.82 -7.00 16.55
N ILE A 22 -16.01 -7.76 17.64
CA ILE A 22 -17.33 -8.17 18.10
C ILE A 22 -18.17 -6.96 18.53
N LYS A 23 -17.59 -6.01 19.28
CA LYS A 23 -18.28 -4.77 19.69
C LYS A 23 -18.72 -3.94 18.49
N ALA A 24 -17.82 -3.75 17.50
CA ALA A 24 -18.12 -3.01 16.27
C ALA A 24 -19.22 -3.71 15.43
N PHE A 25 -19.18 -5.04 15.34
CA PHE A 25 -20.19 -5.83 14.63
C PHE A 25 -21.56 -5.76 15.34
N CYS A 26 -21.59 -5.89 16.68
CA CYS A 26 -22.81 -5.78 17.48
C CYS A 26 -23.44 -4.38 17.35
N LYS A 27 -22.62 -3.32 17.42
CA LYS A 27 -23.06 -1.93 17.26
C LYS A 27 -23.63 -1.66 15.86
N ARG A 28 -23.02 -2.20 14.79
CA ARG A 28 -23.49 -2.03 13.40
C ARG A 28 -24.79 -2.78 13.10
N LYS A 29 -25.05 -3.89 13.76
CA LYS A 29 -26.18 -4.78 13.47
C LYS A 29 -27.33 -4.66 14.46
N ASN A 30 -27.25 -3.77 15.46
CA ASN A 30 -28.23 -3.66 16.56
C ASN A 30 -28.49 -5.04 17.23
N ILE A 31 -27.47 -5.89 17.26
CA ILE A 31 -27.55 -7.21 17.88
C ILE A 31 -27.12 -7.04 19.33
N GLU A 32 -28.05 -7.10 20.27
CA GLU A 32 -27.74 -7.32 21.68
C GLU A 32 -27.11 -8.72 21.81
N VAL A 33 -25.78 -8.76 21.83
CA VAL A 33 -25.08 -9.97 22.23
C VAL A 33 -25.31 -10.10 23.71
N SER A 34 -26.04 -11.12 24.11
CA SER A 34 -26.23 -11.45 25.51
C SER A 34 -24.87 -11.87 26.09
N ALA A 35 -24.03 -10.88 26.43
CA ALA A 35 -22.73 -11.08 27.07
C ALA A 35 -22.82 -11.95 28.32
N LYS A 36 -23.99 -11.90 29.01
CA LYS A 36 -24.34 -12.78 30.16
C LYS A 36 -24.20 -14.26 29.82
N ARG A 37 -24.48 -14.70 28.61
CA ARG A 37 -24.42 -16.11 28.23
C ARG A 37 -22.99 -16.66 28.15
N TYR A 38 -22.00 -15.80 28.08
CA TYR A 38 -20.58 -16.16 27.95
C TYR A 38 -19.74 -15.63 29.12
N GLY A 39 -20.36 -15.04 30.16
CA GLY A 39 -19.64 -14.50 31.33
C GLY A 39 -18.74 -13.31 31.02
N ILE A 40 -18.98 -12.62 29.90
CA ILE A 40 -18.17 -11.47 29.46
C ILE A 40 -18.87 -10.19 29.96
N GLU A 41 -18.29 -9.56 30.95
CA GLU A 41 -18.74 -8.24 31.43
C GLU A 41 -18.25 -7.17 30.45
N VAL A 42 -19.12 -6.71 29.53
CA VAL A 42 -18.81 -5.60 28.60
C VAL A 42 -19.05 -4.30 29.37
N LYS A 43 -18.01 -3.78 30.01
CA LYS A 43 -18.04 -2.38 30.48
C LYS A 43 -18.02 -1.48 29.25
N GLU A 44 -19.15 -0.90 28.87
CA GLU A 44 -19.17 0.19 27.92
C GLU A 44 -18.39 1.36 28.52
N LYS A 45 -17.21 1.64 27.96
CA LYS A 45 -16.52 2.89 28.26
C LYS A 45 -17.36 3.99 27.61
N GLU A 46 -18.00 4.83 28.41
CA GLU A 46 -18.64 6.05 27.90
C GLU A 46 -17.57 6.86 27.16
N MET A 47 -17.77 7.04 25.85
CA MET A 47 -16.86 7.86 25.05
C MET A 47 -17.08 9.32 25.43
N THR A 48 -16.01 10.07 25.59
CA THR A 48 -16.09 11.52 25.76
C THR A 48 -16.67 12.17 24.49
N GLU A 49 -17.25 13.35 24.61
CA GLU A 49 -17.75 14.13 23.46
C GLU A 49 -16.65 14.34 22.41
N GLU A 50 -15.41 14.53 22.84
CA GLU A 50 -14.25 14.67 21.98
C GLU A 50 -13.93 13.36 21.23
N GLU A 51 -13.97 12.20 21.90
CA GLU A 51 -13.78 10.89 21.26
C GLU A 51 -14.88 10.60 20.22
N VAL A 52 -16.14 10.97 20.53
CA VAL A 52 -17.26 10.84 19.57
C VAL A 52 -17.03 11.72 18.35
N ARG A 53 -16.72 13.01 18.56
CA ARG A 53 -16.44 13.96 17.47
C ARG A 53 -15.29 13.49 16.60
N ARG A 54 -14.19 13.05 17.19
CA ARG A 54 -13.03 12.52 16.47
C ARG A 54 -13.38 11.30 15.60
N ASN A 55 -14.22 10.40 16.10
CA ASN A 55 -14.69 9.26 15.33
C ASN A 55 -15.58 9.68 14.16
N ASP A 56 -16.46 10.66 14.36
CA ASP A 56 -17.33 11.21 13.30
C ASP A 56 -16.50 11.90 12.21
N ASP A 57 -15.48 12.65 12.59
CA ASP A 57 -14.55 13.28 11.65
C ASP A 57 -13.78 12.24 10.83
N ARG A 58 -13.30 11.15 11.48
CA ARG A 58 -12.65 10.04 10.78
C ARG A 58 -13.58 9.34 9.80
N GLU A 59 -14.83 9.06 10.20
CA GLU A 59 -15.83 8.45 9.30
C GLU A 59 -16.14 9.37 8.11
N SER A 60 -16.18 10.68 8.34
CA SER A 60 -16.35 11.67 7.28
C SER A 60 -15.18 11.68 6.30
N MET A 61 -13.93 11.59 6.80
CA MET A 61 -12.73 11.47 5.95
C MET A 61 -12.73 10.17 5.14
N PHE A 62 -13.15 9.05 5.72
CA PHE A 62 -13.27 7.79 5.00
C PHE A 62 -14.34 7.85 3.91
N ALA A 63 -15.49 8.46 4.21
CA ALA A 63 -16.57 8.65 3.23
C ALA A 63 -16.09 9.52 2.06
N LEU A 64 -15.37 10.61 2.35
CA LEU A 64 -14.78 11.49 1.35
C LEU A 64 -13.74 10.75 0.48
N ASN A 65 -12.83 9.97 1.08
CA ASN A 65 -11.85 9.22 0.31
C ASN A 65 -12.51 8.13 -0.56
N GLY A 66 -13.56 7.47 -0.08
CA GLY A 66 -14.37 6.55 -0.87
C GLY A 66 -15.00 7.24 -2.09
N TRP A 67 -15.64 8.38 -1.88
CA TRP A 67 -16.20 9.19 -2.95
C TRP A 67 -15.13 9.66 -3.95
N ALA A 68 -14.00 10.14 -3.46
CA ALA A 68 -12.90 10.60 -4.32
C ALA A 68 -12.34 9.46 -5.20
N ALA A 69 -12.22 8.25 -4.67
CA ALA A 69 -11.81 7.10 -5.46
C ALA A 69 -12.80 6.76 -6.57
N GLU A 70 -14.10 6.77 -6.27
CA GLU A 70 -15.15 6.58 -7.27
C GLU A 70 -15.13 7.71 -8.30
N TYR A 71 -14.93 8.95 -7.87
CA TYR A 71 -14.81 10.12 -8.75
C TYR A 71 -13.65 9.94 -9.74
N PHE A 72 -12.45 9.61 -9.28
CA PHE A 72 -11.28 9.42 -10.13
C PHE A 72 -11.43 8.21 -11.08
N ALA A 73 -12.03 7.12 -10.61
CA ALA A 73 -12.33 5.95 -11.43
C ALA A 73 -13.39 6.27 -12.50
N ASN A 74 -14.45 6.99 -12.14
CA ASN A 74 -15.47 7.43 -13.08
C ASN A 74 -14.88 8.38 -14.12
N TYR A 75 -14.03 9.34 -13.68
CA TYR A 75 -13.36 10.25 -14.60
C TYR A 75 -12.47 9.49 -15.60
N LEU A 76 -11.70 8.51 -15.12
CA LEU A 76 -10.86 7.65 -15.96
C LEU A 76 -11.67 6.96 -17.07
N HIS A 77 -12.86 6.44 -16.74
CA HIS A 77 -13.64 5.61 -17.66
C HIS A 77 -14.65 6.37 -18.52
N ARG A 78 -15.13 7.53 -18.09
CA ARG A 78 -16.25 8.25 -18.74
C ARG A 78 -15.85 9.53 -19.45
N GLU A 79 -14.80 10.20 -18.99
CA GLU A 79 -14.39 11.49 -19.56
C GLU A 79 -13.34 11.27 -20.68
N THR A 80 -13.41 12.09 -21.71
CA THR A 80 -12.49 11.99 -22.88
C THR A 80 -11.03 12.08 -22.45
N GLU A 81 -10.68 13.02 -21.55
CA GLU A 81 -9.32 13.18 -21.03
C GLU A 81 -8.89 11.92 -20.25
N GLY A 82 -9.74 11.39 -19.37
CA GLY A 82 -9.49 10.16 -18.62
C GLY A 82 -9.21 8.97 -19.55
N GLN A 83 -10.00 8.81 -20.61
CA GLN A 83 -9.85 7.73 -21.58
C GLN A 83 -8.57 7.88 -22.43
N SER A 84 -8.37 9.07 -23.00
CA SER A 84 -7.27 9.30 -23.96
C SER A 84 -5.90 9.39 -23.29
N VAL A 85 -5.83 9.78 -22.01
CA VAL A 85 -4.59 9.93 -21.25
C VAL A 85 -4.43 8.82 -20.21
N GLY A 86 -5.36 8.71 -19.28
CA GLY A 86 -5.26 7.78 -18.15
C GLY A 86 -5.41 6.31 -18.56
N LEU A 87 -6.50 5.94 -19.26
CA LEU A 87 -6.69 4.56 -19.72
C LEU A 87 -5.65 4.15 -20.75
N ALA A 88 -5.26 5.05 -21.66
CA ALA A 88 -4.19 4.79 -22.61
C ALA A 88 -2.87 4.45 -21.87
N TYR A 89 -2.54 5.20 -20.81
CA TYR A 89 -1.39 4.89 -19.99
C TYR A 89 -1.48 3.50 -19.34
N PHE A 90 -2.58 3.19 -18.67
CA PHE A 90 -2.73 1.90 -17.99
C PHE A 90 -2.75 0.72 -18.97
N ARG A 91 -3.54 0.82 -20.07
CA ARG A 91 -3.70 -0.27 -21.03
C ARG A 91 -2.50 -0.43 -21.95
N GLN A 92 -2.08 0.66 -22.61
CA GLN A 92 -1.08 0.59 -23.68
C GLN A 92 0.35 0.61 -23.16
N LYS A 93 0.63 1.51 -22.17
CA LYS A 93 1.99 1.65 -21.66
C LYS A 93 2.30 0.65 -20.55
N ARG A 94 1.29 0.28 -19.73
CA ARG A 94 1.48 -0.64 -18.60
C ARG A 94 0.91 -2.04 -18.83
N GLY A 95 0.17 -2.28 -19.90
CA GLY A 95 -0.40 -3.58 -20.22
C GLY A 95 -1.44 -4.06 -19.19
N MET A 96 -2.04 -3.13 -18.42
CA MET A 96 -3.02 -3.49 -17.39
C MET A 96 -4.37 -3.84 -18.03
N THR A 97 -4.97 -4.94 -17.57
CA THR A 97 -6.31 -5.34 -17.98
C THR A 97 -7.38 -4.50 -17.30
N ASP A 98 -8.56 -4.42 -17.90
CA ASP A 98 -9.70 -3.72 -17.29
C ASP A 98 -10.13 -4.31 -15.94
N ALA A 99 -9.95 -5.62 -15.78
CA ALA A 99 -10.20 -6.31 -14.51
C ALA A 99 -9.22 -5.82 -13.42
N THR A 100 -7.94 -5.68 -13.76
CA THR A 100 -6.90 -5.16 -12.86
C THR A 100 -7.13 -3.69 -12.52
N ILE A 101 -7.42 -2.85 -13.53
CA ILE A 101 -7.74 -1.43 -13.33
C ILE A 101 -8.91 -1.27 -12.35
N ARG A 102 -9.99 -2.05 -12.54
CA ARG A 102 -11.14 -2.03 -11.63
C ARG A 102 -10.84 -2.61 -10.25
N LYS A 103 -10.08 -3.73 -10.18
CA LYS A 103 -9.72 -4.39 -8.92
C LYS A 103 -8.97 -3.45 -7.98
N PHE A 104 -8.00 -2.71 -8.52
CA PHE A 104 -7.20 -1.75 -7.75
C PHE A 104 -7.84 -0.35 -7.64
N GLY A 105 -8.99 -0.12 -8.28
CA GLY A 105 -9.70 1.15 -8.26
C GLY A 105 -8.92 2.30 -8.90
N LEU A 106 -8.12 2.01 -9.93
CA LEU A 106 -7.26 3.00 -10.57
C LEU A 106 -8.09 4.13 -11.18
N GLY A 107 -7.57 5.36 -11.13
CA GLY A 107 -8.29 6.54 -11.53
C GLY A 107 -7.43 7.56 -12.28
N PHE A 108 -8.07 8.68 -12.62
CA PHE A 108 -7.40 9.85 -13.19
C PHE A 108 -7.96 11.13 -12.58
N CYS A 109 -7.08 12.03 -12.15
CA CYS A 109 -7.46 13.36 -11.68
C CYS A 109 -7.34 14.37 -12.82
N PRO A 110 -8.41 15.16 -13.10
CA PRO A 110 -8.42 16.13 -14.20
C PRO A 110 -7.24 17.09 -14.17
N ALA A 111 -6.81 17.55 -15.35
CA ALA A 111 -5.77 18.59 -15.45
C ALA A 111 -6.27 19.96 -14.99
N LYS A 112 -7.59 20.23 -15.10
CA LYS A 112 -8.21 21.47 -14.61
C LYS A 112 -8.15 21.53 -13.09
N GLY A 113 -7.45 22.50 -12.56
CA GLY A 113 -6.84 22.56 -11.25
C GLY A 113 -7.73 22.52 -10.01
N ASP A 114 -9.08 22.62 -10.11
CA ASP A 114 -10.02 22.69 -8.98
C ASP A 114 -11.31 21.90 -9.20
N ARG A 115 -11.36 21.06 -10.23
CA ARG A 115 -12.62 20.40 -10.65
C ARG A 115 -13.11 19.42 -9.59
N MET A 116 -12.22 18.54 -9.10
CA MET A 116 -12.58 17.55 -8.07
C MET A 116 -12.98 18.24 -6.76
N SER A 117 -12.25 19.28 -6.34
CA SER A 117 -12.54 20.05 -5.13
C SER A 117 -13.92 20.69 -5.20
N LYS A 118 -14.29 21.28 -6.33
CA LYS A 118 -15.64 21.90 -6.56
C LYS A 118 -16.74 20.87 -6.53
N ASP A 119 -16.54 19.73 -7.20
CA ASP A 119 -17.52 18.66 -7.27
C ASP A 119 -17.73 18.03 -5.88
N ALA A 120 -16.67 17.89 -5.07
CA ALA A 120 -16.74 17.41 -3.68
C ALA A 120 -17.55 18.37 -2.77
N LEU A 121 -17.28 19.67 -2.87
CA LEU A 121 -18.06 20.69 -2.12
C LEU A 121 -19.53 20.67 -2.54
N ALA A 122 -19.82 20.56 -3.84
CA ALA A 122 -21.18 20.45 -4.36
C ALA A 122 -21.90 19.17 -3.89
N ALA A 123 -21.14 18.08 -3.67
CA ALA A 123 -21.64 16.83 -3.08
C ALA A 123 -21.83 16.90 -1.55
N GLY A 124 -21.54 18.05 -0.92
CA GLY A 124 -21.77 18.29 0.51
C GLY A 124 -20.60 17.95 1.42
N TYR A 125 -19.43 17.60 0.87
CA TYR A 125 -18.23 17.39 1.69
C TYR A 125 -17.64 18.71 2.17
N LYS A 126 -17.11 18.73 3.39
CA LYS A 126 -16.55 19.93 3.98
C LYS A 126 -15.12 20.20 3.49
N GLN A 127 -14.80 21.47 3.30
CA GLN A 127 -13.45 21.91 2.91
C GLN A 127 -12.35 21.40 3.88
N GLU A 128 -12.63 21.41 5.18
CA GLU A 128 -11.68 20.96 6.20
C GLU A 128 -11.20 19.52 5.96
N PHE A 129 -12.10 18.61 5.53
CA PHE A 129 -11.75 17.22 5.23
C PHE A 129 -11.01 17.07 3.90
N LEU A 130 -11.31 17.90 2.89
CA LEU A 130 -10.56 17.94 1.64
C LEU A 130 -9.09 18.31 1.86
N VAL A 131 -8.85 19.27 2.77
CA VAL A 131 -7.52 19.73 3.12
C VAL A 131 -6.80 18.72 4.03
N SER A 132 -7.46 18.22 5.07
CA SER A 132 -6.85 17.30 6.04
C SER A 132 -6.51 15.93 5.45
N THR A 133 -7.30 15.41 4.49
CA THR A 133 -6.96 14.20 3.74
C THR A 133 -5.93 14.45 2.63
N GLY A 134 -5.65 15.73 2.33
CA GLY A 134 -4.73 16.13 1.28
C GLY A 134 -5.24 15.86 -0.13
N LEU A 135 -6.56 15.77 -0.33
CA LEU A 135 -7.18 15.75 -1.65
C LEU A 135 -7.09 17.11 -2.32
N SER A 136 -7.22 18.18 -1.52
CA SER A 136 -7.12 19.56 -1.96
C SER A 136 -6.05 20.32 -1.17
N LEU A 137 -5.54 21.38 -1.78
CA LEU A 137 -4.62 22.34 -1.19
C LEU A 137 -5.29 23.72 -1.22
N VAL A 138 -4.89 24.58 -0.28
CA VAL A 138 -5.33 25.97 -0.23
C VAL A 138 -4.27 26.84 -0.88
N SER A 139 -4.67 27.72 -1.77
CA SER A 139 -3.80 28.69 -2.43
C SER A 139 -3.43 29.82 -1.46
N ASP A 140 -2.13 30.06 -1.31
CA ASP A 140 -1.59 31.16 -0.48
C ASP A 140 -1.95 32.55 -1.03
N ARG A 141 -2.38 32.65 -2.31
CA ARG A 141 -2.68 33.92 -2.98
C ARG A 141 -4.05 34.45 -2.67
N ASP A 142 -5.04 33.59 -2.65
CA ASP A 142 -6.46 33.96 -2.62
C ASP A 142 -7.33 33.03 -1.74
N GLY A 143 -6.72 32.05 -1.06
CA GLY A 143 -7.45 31.11 -0.21
C GLY A 143 -8.30 30.08 -0.98
N SER A 144 -8.25 30.06 -2.31
CA SER A 144 -9.03 29.11 -3.11
C SER A 144 -8.49 27.69 -2.98
N LEU A 145 -9.40 26.72 -3.10
CA LEU A 145 -9.00 25.31 -3.17
C LEU A 145 -8.52 24.93 -4.57
N TYR A 146 -7.54 24.05 -4.64
CA TYR A 146 -7.12 23.38 -5.86
C TYR A 146 -6.76 21.92 -5.60
N ASP A 147 -6.95 21.10 -6.65
CA ASP A 147 -6.75 19.66 -6.58
C ASP A 147 -5.27 19.31 -6.43
N ARG A 148 -4.92 18.53 -5.40
CA ARG A 148 -3.54 18.09 -5.16
C ARG A 148 -3.01 17.21 -6.28
N PHE A 149 -3.83 16.31 -6.81
CA PHE A 149 -3.44 15.26 -7.75
C PHE A 149 -3.71 15.63 -9.22
N ARG A 150 -3.93 16.89 -9.53
CA ARG A 150 -4.23 17.33 -10.92
C ARG A 150 -3.25 16.77 -11.94
N ASP A 151 -3.78 16.36 -13.10
CA ASP A 151 -3.03 15.81 -14.24
C ASP A 151 -2.19 14.57 -13.85
N ARG A 152 -2.82 13.64 -13.08
CA ARG A 152 -2.16 12.43 -12.61
C ARG A 152 -3.06 11.22 -12.72
N VAL A 153 -2.47 10.07 -13.06
CA VAL A 153 -3.09 8.78 -12.81
C VAL A 153 -3.04 8.48 -11.31
N ILE A 154 -4.12 7.88 -10.79
CA ILE A 154 -4.37 7.73 -9.35
C ILE A 154 -4.33 6.27 -8.93
N PHE A 155 -3.65 6.01 -7.83
CA PHE A 155 -3.52 4.73 -7.14
C PHE A 155 -4.14 4.86 -5.74
N PRO A 156 -5.35 4.34 -5.49
CA PRO A 156 -5.94 4.34 -4.15
C PRO A 156 -5.15 3.45 -3.19
N VAL A 157 -4.88 3.96 -1.99
CA VAL A 157 -4.22 3.21 -0.92
C VAL A 157 -5.27 2.69 0.03
N HIS A 158 -5.33 1.37 0.19
CA HIS A 158 -6.26 0.69 1.08
C HIS A 158 -5.58 0.32 2.39
N ASN A 159 -6.26 0.53 3.50
CA ASN A 159 -5.85 -0.06 4.76
C ASN A 159 -6.17 -1.57 4.77
N ILE A 160 -5.74 -2.27 5.82
CA ILE A 160 -5.94 -3.72 5.97
C ILE A 160 -7.41 -4.17 5.91
N SER A 161 -8.38 -3.29 6.26
CA SER A 161 -9.82 -3.57 6.19
C SER A 161 -10.44 -3.25 4.82
N GLY A 162 -9.67 -2.73 3.88
CA GLY A 162 -10.12 -2.38 2.53
C GLY A 162 -10.75 -1.00 2.40
N ARG A 163 -10.66 -0.16 3.43
CA ARG A 163 -11.09 1.24 3.33
C ARG A 163 -9.98 2.08 2.68
N ILE A 164 -10.36 3.01 1.83
CA ILE A 164 -9.41 3.90 1.16
C ILE A 164 -8.97 4.99 2.13
N VAL A 165 -7.67 5.04 2.42
CA VAL A 165 -7.07 5.95 3.40
C VAL A 165 -6.28 7.08 2.77
N ALA A 166 -5.77 6.88 1.55
CA ALA A 166 -4.88 7.82 0.86
C ALA A 166 -4.86 7.55 -0.65
N PHE A 167 -4.11 8.37 -1.36
CA PHE A 167 -3.88 8.23 -2.80
C PHE A 167 -2.40 8.46 -3.13
N GLY A 168 -1.91 7.70 -4.11
CA GLY A 168 -0.72 8.02 -4.87
C GLY A 168 -1.11 8.59 -6.23
N GLY A 169 -0.41 9.62 -6.69
CA GLY A 169 -0.64 10.21 -8.01
C GLY A 169 0.65 10.25 -8.83
N ARG A 170 0.65 9.67 -10.03
CA ARG A 170 1.78 9.72 -10.95
C ARG A 170 1.49 10.66 -12.10
N THR A 171 2.38 11.66 -12.32
CA THR A 171 2.30 12.49 -13.51
C THR A 171 2.75 11.71 -14.75
N LEU A 172 2.08 11.94 -15.86
CA LEU A 172 2.48 11.41 -17.18
C LEU A 172 3.32 12.43 -17.97
N ARG A 173 3.53 13.62 -17.42
CA ARG A 173 4.38 14.65 -18.00
C ARG A 173 5.85 14.23 -17.95
N THR A 174 6.61 14.63 -18.96
CA THR A 174 8.06 14.41 -19.03
C THR A 174 8.87 15.56 -18.43
N ASP A 175 8.19 16.58 -17.93
CA ASP A 175 8.79 17.77 -17.31
C ASP A 175 9.49 17.38 -16.00
N LYS A 176 10.82 17.60 -15.93
CA LYS A 176 11.65 17.29 -14.76
C LYS A 176 11.37 18.18 -13.55
N GLN A 177 10.65 19.30 -13.71
CA GLN A 177 10.31 20.19 -12.60
C GLN A 177 9.15 19.66 -11.75
N VAL A 178 8.41 18.67 -12.26
CA VAL A 178 7.27 18.07 -11.55
C VAL A 178 7.66 16.72 -10.98
N ALA A 179 7.46 16.54 -9.67
CA ALA A 179 7.71 15.25 -9.03
C ALA A 179 6.91 14.13 -9.71
N LYS A 180 7.60 13.06 -10.13
CA LYS A 180 7.01 11.91 -10.83
C LYS A 180 5.85 11.30 -10.04
N TYR A 181 6.03 11.10 -8.75
CA TYR A 181 5.01 10.62 -7.83
C TYR A 181 4.71 11.67 -6.75
N GLN A 182 3.44 11.75 -6.37
CA GLN A 182 2.93 12.57 -5.27
C GLN A 182 1.96 11.71 -4.45
N ASN A 183 2.17 11.67 -3.14
CA ASN A 183 1.31 10.90 -2.22
C ASN A 183 0.50 11.83 -1.34
N SER A 184 -0.61 11.31 -0.77
CA SER A 184 -1.33 11.99 0.31
C SER A 184 -0.39 12.28 1.48
N PRO A 185 -0.60 13.39 2.22
CA PRO A 185 0.10 13.65 3.48
C PRO A 185 -0.41 12.70 4.58
N GLU A 186 0.26 12.74 5.75
CA GLU A 186 -0.26 12.13 6.98
C GLU A 186 -1.63 12.76 7.31
N SER A 187 -2.55 11.96 7.83
CA SER A 187 -3.88 12.42 8.28
C SER A 187 -4.39 11.55 9.44
N GLU A 188 -5.55 11.90 10.01
CA GLU A 188 -6.21 11.11 11.06
C GLU A 188 -6.53 9.66 10.65
N ILE A 189 -6.68 9.41 9.35
CA ILE A 189 -7.02 8.09 8.80
C ILE A 189 -5.87 7.43 8.03
N TYR A 190 -4.75 8.12 7.81
CA TYR A 190 -3.62 7.63 7.04
C TYR A 190 -2.29 7.92 7.71
N SER A 191 -1.50 6.89 7.90
CA SER A 191 -0.10 7.02 8.26
C SER A 191 0.77 6.26 7.27
N LYS A 192 1.57 6.98 6.51
CA LYS A 192 2.50 6.43 5.54
C LYS A 192 3.48 5.42 6.16
N LYS A 193 3.79 5.61 7.43
CA LYS A 193 4.68 4.72 8.20
C LYS A 193 4.03 3.39 8.57
N ARG A 194 2.71 3.27 8.47
CA ARG A 194 1.95 2.10 8.93
C ARG A 194 1.24 1.34 7.81
N GLU A 195 1.14 1.92 6.62
CA GLU A 195 0.43 1.30 5.51
C GLU A 195 1.42 0.68 4.50
N LEU A 196 1.06 -0.49 3.98
CA LEU A 196 1.73 -1.14 2.86
C LEU A 196 0.76 -1.21 1.69
N TYR A 197 1.18 -0.68 0.55
CA TYR A 197 0.37 -0.75 -0.67
C TYR A 197 0.22 -2.22 -1.12
N GLY A 198 -0.98 -2.57 -1.53
CA GLY A 198 -1.30 -3.92 -1.98
C GLY A 198 -1.67 -4.89 -0.85
N LEU A 199 -1.37 -4.61 0.43
CA LEU A 199 -1.56 -5.56 1.54
C LEU A 199 -3.02 -6.03 1.67
N TYR A 200 -3.99 -5.15 1.46
CA TYR A 200 -5.41 -5.53 1.47
C TYR A 200 -5.70 -6.68 0.49
N PHE A 201 -5.16 -6.60 -0.71
CA PHE A 201 -5.32 -7.64 -1.76
C PHE A 201 -4.44 -8.86 -1.50
N ALA A 202 -3.23 -8.65 -0.98
CA ALA A 202 -2.20 -9.66 -0.81
C ALA A 202 -2.37 -10.54 0.43
N LYS A 203 -3.01 -10.04 1.51
CA LYS A 203 -3.02 -10.68 2.83
C LYS A 203 -3.44 -12.16 2.83
N LYS A 204 -4.42 -12.53 1.98
CA LYS A 204 -4.88 -13.92 1.86
C LYS A 204 -3.84 -14.82 1.19
N ALA A 205 -3.23 -14.34 0.11
CA ALA A 205 -2.17 -15.07 -0.60
C ALA A 205 -0.92 -15.20 0.28
N ILE A 206 -0.54 -14.14 1.03
CA ILE A 206 0.56 -14.17 2.00
C ILE A 206 0.34 -15.27 3.04
N GLN A 207 -0.85 -15.33 3.64
CA GLN A 207 -1.17 -16.37 4.65
C GLN A 207 -1.20 -17.78 4.07
N GLN A 208 -1.66 -17.95 2.83
CA GLN A 208 -1.73 -19.25 2.18
C GLN A 208 -0.36 -19.78 1.75
N GLN A 209 0.52 -18.89 1.32
CA GLN A 209 1.85 -19.24 0.83
C GLN A 209 2.93 -19.13 1.92
N ASP A 210 2.58 -18.54 3.06
CA ASP A 210 3.48 -18.25 4.19
C ASP A 210 4.73 -17.45 3.81
N PHE A 211 4.61 -16.57 2.82
CA PHE A 211 5.63 -15.54 2.56
C PHE A 211 5.03 -14.33 1.84
N ALA A 212 5.67 -13.18 2.01
CA ALA A 212 5.34 -11.95 1.32
C ALA A 212 6.47 -11.53 0.38
N ILE A 213 6.11 -10.99 -0.77
CA ILE A 213 7.04 -10.35 -1.69
C ILE A 213 6.99 -8.84 -1.48
N MET A 214 8.16 -8.23 -1.26
CA MET A 214 8.32 -6.79 -1.13
C MET A 214 8.95 -6.23 -2.40
N VAL A 215 8.28 -5.23 -3.00
CA VAL A 215 8.76 -4.46 -4.15
C VAL A 215 8.72 -2.96 -3.86
N GLU A 216 9.15 -2.09 -4.79
CA GLU A 216 9.30 -0.66 -4.50
C GLU A 216 8.03 0.16 -4.70
N GLY A 217 7.29 -0.07 -5.79
CA GLY A 217 6.29 0.86 -6.28
C GLY A 217 4.88 0.30 -6.48
N TYR A 218 3.96 1.21 -6.80
CA TYR A 218 2.57 0.89 -7.10
C TYR A 218 2.42 -0.03 -8.32
N THR A 219 3.14 0.30 -9.39
CA THR A 219 3.05 -0.44 -10.66
C THR A 219 3.59 -1.84 -10.52
N ASP A 220 4.64 -2.03 -9.74
CA ASP A 220 5.26 -3.34 -9.50
C ASP A 220 4.28 -4.29 -8.81
N VAL A 221 3.62 -3.81 -7.74
CA VAL A 221 2.56 -4.57 -7.05
C VAL A 221 1.45 -4.95 -8.01
N ILE A 222 0.96 -4.00 -8.81
CA ILE A 222 -0.20 -4.23 -9.70
C ILE A 222 0.16 -5.22 -10.81
N SER A 223 1.33 -5.08 -11.43
CA SER A 223 1.79 -5.94 -12.53
C SER A 223 2.10 -7.36 -12.05
N MET A 224 2.79 -7.50 -10.91
CA MET A 224 3.03 -8.79 -10.27
C MET A 224 1.70 -9.50 -9.93
N HIS A 225 0.77 -8.75 -9.33
CA HIS A 225 -0.55 -9.26 -8.99
C HIS A 225 -1.35 -9.69 -10.23
N GLN A 226 -1.29 -8.90 -11.33
CA GLN A 226 -1.91 -9.24 -12.60
C GLN A 226 -1.30 -10.51 -13.22
N ALA A 227 0.00 -10.69 -13.08
CA ALA A 227 0.73 -11.87 -13.52
C ALA A 227 0.49 -13.11 -12.62
N GLY A 228 -0.39 -13.04 -11.60
CA GLY A 228 -0.74 -14.15 -10.72
C GLY A 228 0.14 -14.32 -9.48
N VAL A 229 1.06 -13.39 -9.21
CA VAL A 229 1.82 -13.32 -7.96
C VAL A 229 1.12 -12.35 -7.02
N GLU A 230 0.16 -12.86 -6.24
CA GLU A 230 -0.77 -12.04 -5.46
C GLU A 230 -0.26 -11.67 -4.06
N ASN A 231 0.78 -12.32 -3.55
CA ASN A 231 1.36 -12.09 -2.22
C ASN A 231 2.38 -10.93 -2.18
N VAL A 232 2.17 -9.92 -3.03
CA VAL A 232 3.10 -8.80 -3.24
C VAL A 232 2.60 -7.50 -2.61
N VAL A 233 3.53 -6.76 -1.96
CA VAL A 233 3.28 -5.48 -1.29
C VAL A 233 4.42 -4.50 -1.56
N SER A 234 4.18 -3.18 -1.35
CA SER A 234 5.25 -2.19 -1.42
C SER A 234 5.13 -1.12 -0.34
N SER A 235 6.27 -0.50 0.00
CA SER A 235 6.34 0.69 0.86
C SER A 235 5.95 1.99 0.14
N SER A 236 5.73 1.92 -1.19
CA SER A 236 5.22 3.00 -2.07
C SER A 236 6.06 4.28 -2.07
N GLY A 237 7.35 4.14 -2.33
CA GLY A 237 8.28 5.26 -2.51
C GLY A 237 8.71 5.92 -1.20
N THR A 238 8.72 5.16 -0.11
CA THR A 238 9.36 5.51 1.16
C THR A 238 10.28 4.40 1.61
N SER A 239 11.30 4.75 2.41
CA SER A 239 12.06 3.72 3.11
C SER A 239 11.12 2.88 3.98
N LEU A 240 11.34 1.58 3.99
CA LEU A 240 10.61 0.64 4.83
C LEU A 240 10.72 1.05 6.32
N THR A 241 9.63 0.94 7.06
CA THR A 241 9.58 1.31 8.48
C THR A 241 9.35 0.09 9.38
N THR A 242 9.72 0.23 10.65
CA THR A 242 9.48 -0.81 11.66
C THR A 242 7.99 -1.13 11.81
N GLU A 243 7.12 -0.13 11.73
CA GLU A 243 5.67 -0.31 11.83
C GLU A 243 5.10 -1.10 10.64
N GLN A 244 5.60 -0.85 9.42
CA GLN A 244 5.23 -1.63 8.22
C GLN A 244 5.71 -3.09 8.33
N ILE A 245 6.92 -3.31 8.85
CA ILE A 245 7.46 -4.66 9.09
C ILE A 245 6.60 -5.39 10.14
N ARG A 246 6.27 -4.75 11.25
CA ARG A 246 5.38 -5.31 12.28
C ARG A 246 3.98 -5.60 11.76
N LEU A 247 3.46 -4.76 10.88
CA LEU A 247 2.19 -5.02 10.21
C LEU A 247 2.26 -6.30 9.37
N LEU A 248 3.32 -6.47 8.57
CA LEU A 248 3.51 -7.64 7.71
C LEU A 248 3.77 -8.91 8.54
N ASN A 249 4.50 -8.78 9.64
CA ASN A 249 4.82 -9.85 10.59
C ASN A 249 3.59 -10.51 11.24
N ARG A 250 2.42 -9.86 11.17
CA ARG A 250 1.13 -10.44 11.61
C ARG A 250 0.62 -11.52 10.66
N PHE A 251 1.12 -11.60 9.43
CA PHE A 251 0.64 -12.51 8.39
C PHE A 251 1.64 -13.61 8.06
N THR A 252 2.94 -13.32 8.11
CA THR A 252 4.02 -14.26 7.85
C THR A 252 5.31 -13.80 8.50
N LYS A 253 6.23 -14.75 8.75
CA LYS A 253 7.60 -14.48 9.18
C LYS A 253 8.58 -14.40 8.00
N ASN A 254 8.14 -14.69 6.78
CA ASN A 254 9.01 -14.86 5.63
C ASN A 254 8.78 -13.73 4.62
N ILE A 255 9.84 -13.02 4.26
CA ILE A 255 9.80 -11.95 3.26
C ILE A 255 10.82 -12.25 2.17
N THR A 256 10.39 -12.16 0.91
CA THR A 256 11.28 -12.13 -0.25
C THR A 256 11.29 -10.71 -0.81
N VAL A 257 12.45 -10.05 -0.81
CA VAL A 257 12.63 -8.71 -1.36
C VAL A 257 13.12 -8.83 -2.80
N ILE A 258 12.40 -8.24 -3.74
CA ILE A 258 12.80 -8.21 -5.16
C ILE A 258 13.35 -6.83 -5.47
N TYR A 259 14.57 -6.79 -5.99
CA TYR A 259 15.27 -5.59 -6.40
C TYR A 259 15.41 -5.51 -7.91
N ASP A 260 15.40 -4.27 -8.40
CA ASP A 260 15.87 -3.96 -9.74
C ASP A 260 17.33 -4.39 -9.88
N GLY A 261 17.75 -4.79 -11.08
CA GLY A 261 19.11 -5.28 -11.32
C GLY A 261 20.23 -4.24 -11.16
N ASP A 262 19.92 -3.00 -10.72
CA ASP A 262 20.91 -1.94 -10.57
C ASP A 262 21.65 -2.00 -9.22
N SER A 263 22.98 -1.85 -9.24
CA SER A 263 23.84 -1.92 -8.07
C SER A 263 23.61 -0.79 -7.06
N ALA A 264 23.13 0.38 -7.48
CA ALA A 264 22.90 1.54 -6.60
C ALA A 264 21.67 1.33 -5.70
N GLY A 265 20.62 0.70 -6.23
CA GLY A 265 19.42 0.32 -5.49
C GLY A 265 19.71 -0.70 -4.39
N ILE A 266 20.59 -1.66 -4.66
CA ILE A 266 20.95 -2.75 -3.74
C ILE A 266 21.55 -2.21 -2.43
N HIS A 267 22.53 -1.32 -2.48
CA HIS A 267 23.17 -0.78 -1.26
C HIS A 267 22.23 0.09 -0.41
N ALA A 268 21.31 0.83 -1.05
CA ALA A 268 20.31 1.61 -0.33
C ALA A 268 19.32 0.69 0.42
N SER A 269 19.07 -0.47 -0.11
CA SER A 269 18.08 -1.44 0.39
C SER A 269 18.59 -2.28 1.56
N LEU A 270 19.89 -2.47 1.72
CA LEU A 270 20.49 -3.26 2.81
C LEU A 270 20.02 -2.78 4.19
N ARG A 271 19.86 -1.46 4.38
CA ARG A 271 19.36 -0.88 5.65
C ARG A 271 17.92 -1.29 5.96
N GLY A 272 17.08 -1.42 4.93
CA GLY A 272 15.69 -1.89 5.10
C GLY A 272 15.64 -3.32 5.59
N ILE A 273 16.53 -4.18 5.05
CA ILE A 273 16.58 -5.60 5.41
C ILE A 273 17.08 -5.80 6.84
N ASP A 274 18.09 -5.03 7.30
CA ASP A 274 18.56 -5.10 8.69
C ASP A 274 17.43 -4.81 9.69
N MET A 275 16.48 -3.91 9.34
CA MET A 275 15.28 -3.68 10.16
C MET A 275 14.34 -4.89 10.17
N ILE A 276 14.17 -5.58 9.04
CA ILE A 276 13.33 -6.77 8.95
C ILE A 276 13.88 -7.88 9.84
N LEU A 277 15.21 -8.12 9.78
CA LEU A 277 15.88 -9.11 10.62
C LEU A 277 15.76 -8.78 12.12
N LYS A 278 15.88 -7.50 12.51
CA LYS A 278 15.70 -7.04 13.90
C LYS A 278 14.30 -7.32 14.44
N GLU A 279 13.29 -7.34 13.59
CA GLU A 279 11.91 -7.70 13.96
C GLU A 279 11.66 -9.22 13.93
N GLY A 280 12.72 -10.03 13.78
CA GLY A 280 12.68 -11.50 13.89
C GLY A 280 12.01 -12.19 12.68
N MET A 281 12.13 -11.61 11.49
CA MET A 281 11.62 -12.18 10.24
C MET A 281 12.75 -12.75 9.39
N ASN A 282 12.45 -13.79 8.61
CA ASN A 282 13.35 -14.39 7.65
C ASN A 282 13.32 -13.59 6.35
N VAL A 283 14.50 -13.31 5.78
CA VAL A 283 14.61 -12.50 4.56
C VAL A 283 15.33 -13.27 3.47
N ARG A 284 14.69 -13.31 2.30
CA ARG A 284 15.30 -13.76 1.05
C ARG A 284 15.37 -12.60 0.07
N VAL A 285 16.29 -12.67 -0.86
CA VAL A 285 16.51 -11.64 -1.87
C VAL A 285 16.45 -12.27 -3.25
N VAL A 286 15.80 -11.60 -4.18
CA VAL A 286 15.83 -11.93 -5.61
C VAL A 286 16.33 -10.70 -6.37
N LEU A 287 17.34 -10.89 -7.22
CA LEU A 287 17.77 -9.90 -8.18
C LEU A 287 17.16 -10.22 -9.53
N LEU A 288 16.56 -9.20 -10.16
CA LEU A 288 16.10 -9.32 -11.54
C LEU A 288 17.27 -9.10 -12.51
N PRO A 289 17.21 -9.66 -13.73
CA PRO A 289 18.23 -9.40 -14.74
C PRO A 289 18.15 -7.95 -15.23
N GLU A 290 19.30 -7.31 -15.46
CA GLU A 290 19.33 -5.98 -16.08
C GLU A 290 18.76 -6.01 -17.52
N PRO A 291 17.95 -5.04 -17.94
CA PRO A 291 17.50 -3.82 -17.24
C PRO A 291 16.09 -3.93 -16.64
N GLU A 292 15.67 -5.13 -16.20
CA GLU A 292 14.30 -5.40 -15.75
C GLU A 292 14.03 -4.83 -14.35
N ASP A 293 12.82 -4.29 -14.20
CA ASP A 293 12.16 -4.00 -12.91
C ASP A 293 10.99 -4.98 -12.69
N PRO A 294 10.40 -5.09 -11.49
CA PRO A 294 9.31 -6.02 -11.24
C PRO A 294 8.07 -5.80 -12.15
N ASP A 295 7.80 -4.56 -12.56
CA ASP A 295 6.72 -4.24 -13.50
C ASP A 295 7.00 -4.79 -14.91
N SER A 296 8.20 -4.54 -15.46
CA SER A 296 8.57 -5.00 -16.79
C SER A 296 8.69 -6.52 -16.84
N PHE A 297 9.31 -7.11 -15.83
CA PHE A 297 9.49 -8.56 -15.72
C PHE A 297 8.15 -9.29 -15.61
N ALA A 298 7.23 -8.79 -14.78
CA ALA A 298 5.90 -9.38 -14.66
C ALA A 298 5.05 -9.28 -15.95
N ARG A 299 5.29 -8.26 -16.78
CA ARG A 299 4.59 -8.10 -18.08
C ARG A 299 5.13 -9.00 -19.19
N SER A 300 6.38 -9.43 -19.10
CA SER A 300 7.04 -10.25 -20.12
C SER A 300 7.01 -11.75 -19.84
N HIS A 301 6.58 -12.17 -18.65
CA HIS A 301 6.57 -13.56 -18.21
C HIS A 301 5.17 -14.02 -17.78
N THR A 302 4.92 -15.32 -17.92
CA THR A 302 3.71 -15.96 -17.37
C THR A 302 3.82 -16.11 -15.86
N ALA A 303 2.69 -16.36 -15.19
CA ALA A 303 2.66 -16.62 -13.75
C ALA A 303 3.61 -17.75 -13.32
N SER A 304 3.67 -18.83 -14.10
CA SER A 304 4.54 -19.98 -13.80
C SER A 304 6.01 -19.63 -13.95
N GLU A 305 6.39 -18.95 -15.03
CA GLU A 305 7.77 -18.50 -15.28
C GLU A 305 8.25 -17.52 -14.20
N LEU A 306 7.39 -16.59 -13.80
CA LEU A 306 7.69 -15.62 -12.76
C LEU A 306 7.90 -16.30 -11.39
N GLN A 307 7.03 -17.22 -11.01
CA GLN A 307 7.15 -17.97 -9.77
C GLN A 307 8.38 -18.91 -9.78
N GLU A 308 8.65 -19.55 -10.90
CA GLU A 308 9.84 -20.39 -11.06
C GLU A 308 11.12 -19.57 -10.98
N TYR A 309 11.17 -18.41 -11.63
CA TYR A 309 12.30 -17.49 -11.54
C TYR A 309 12.55 -17.06 -10.09
N ILE A 310 11.53 -16.65 -9.37
CA ILE A 310 11.65 -16.25 -7.96
C ILE A 310 12.24 -17.41 -7.14
N ARG A 311 11.69 -18.62 -7.26
CA ARG A 311 12.16 -19.81 -6.51
C ARG A 311 13.59 -20.22 -6.87
N ALA A 312 13.97 -20.13 -8.15
CA ALA A 312 15.30 -20.52 -8.61
C ALA A 312 16.39 -19.52 -8.24
N ASN A 313 16.02 -18.23 -8.06
CA ASN A 313 16.99 -17.15 -7.86
C ASN A 313 16.91 -16.53 -6.45
N GLU A 314 16.02 -17.00 -5.57
CA GLU A 314 15.97 -16.53 -4.19
C GLU A 314 17.20 -17.00 -3.42
N GLN A 315 17.86 -16.07 -2.75
CA GLN A 315 19.03 -16.28 -1.93
C GLN A 315 18.75 -15.86 -0.50
N ASP A 316 19.37 -16.55 0.47
CA ASP A 316 19.40 -16.06 1.84
C ASP A 316 20.09 -14.68 1.90
N PHE A 317 19.51 -13.77 2.68
CA PHE A 317 20.04 -12.41 2.72
C PHE A 317 21.46 -12.33 3.29
N LEU A 318 21.78 -13.13 4.31
CA LEU A 318 23.12 -13.10 4.91
C LEU A 318 24.16 -13.58 3.91
N GLU A 319 23.85 -14.63 3.15
CA GLU A 319 24.72 -15.10 2.07
C GLU A 319 24.89 -14.04 0.97
N PHE A 320 23.78 -13.41 0.57
CA PHE A 320 23.78 -12.34 -0.42
C PHE A 320 24.63 -11.14 0.04
N LYS A 321 24.40 -10.66 1.29
CA LYS A 321 25.16 -9.56 1.89
C LYS A 321 26.65 -9.89 1.97
N ALA A 322 26.99 -11.10 2.39
CA ALA A 322 28.38 -11.56 2.46
C ALA A 322 29.06 -11.52 1.09
N LYS A 323 28.42 -12.06 0.05
CA LYS A 323 28.95 -12.03 -1.32
C LYS A 323 29.19 -10.60 -1.81
N LEU A 324 28.21 -9.72 -1.61
CA LEU A 324 28.27 -8.31 -2.04
C LEU A 324 29.43 -7.58 -1.35
N LEU A 325 29.52 -7.68 -0.03
CA LEU A 325 30.57 -7.03 0.74
C LEU A 325 31.97 -7.58 0.41
N LEU A 326 32.10 -8.88 0.14
CA LEU A 326 33.37 -9.49 -0.29
C LEU A 326 33.79 -9.02 -1.68
N GLN A 327 32.84 -8.83 -2.60
CA GLN A 327 33.10 -8.23 -3.92
C GLN A 327 33.59 -6.78 -3.81
N ASP A 328 32.95 -5.97 -2.99
CA ASP A 328 33.34 -4.56 -2.76
C ASP A 328 34.73 -4.43 -2.11
N ALA A 329 35.20 -5.46 -1.43
CA ALA A 329 36.52 -5.51 -0.79
C ALA A 329 37.55 -6.27 -1.63
N GLU A 330 37.28 -6.54 -2.92
CA GLU A 330 38.26 -7.20 -3.80
C GLU A 330 39.57 -6.42 -3.84
N GLY A 331 40.69 -7.11 -3.43
CA GLY A 331 42.00 -6.52 -3.40
C GLY A 331 42.49 -5.95 -2.07
N ASP A 332 41.60 -5.76 -1.06
CA ASP A 332 41.98 -5.20 0.26
C ASP A 332 41.71 -6.18 1.41
N PRO A 333 42.77 -6.88 1.92
CA PRO A 333 42.63 -7.85 3.01
C PRO A 333 42.20 -7.22 4.35
N ILE A 334 42.57 -5.97 4.61
CA ILE A 334 42.20 -5.24 5.85
C ILE A 334 40.71 -4.92 5.82
N ARG A 335 40.23 -4.46 4.68
CA ARG A 335 38.80 -4.15 4.49
C ARG A 335 37.95 -5.42 4.56
N LYS A 336 38.43 -6.55 4.01
CA LYS A 336 37.77 -7.86 4.16
C LYS A 336 37.65 -8.29 5.62
N ALA A 337 38.71 -8.15 6.41
CA ALA A 337 38.69 -8.50 7.83
C ALA A 337 37.72 -7.61 8.64
N ALA A 338 37.69 -6.31 8.37
CA ALA A 338 36.75 -5.40 9.00
C ALA A 338 35.27 -5.73 8.67
N LEU A 339 34.98 -6.05 7.41
CA LEU A 339 33.64 -6.43 6.97
C LEU A 339 33.16 -7.75 7.58
N ILE A 340 34.04 -8.72 7.76
CA ILE A 340 33.73 -10.00 8.45
C ILE A 340 33.41 -9.77 9.92
N ALA A 341 34.07 -8.80 10.57
CA ALA A 341 33.81 -8.47 11.97
C ALA A 341 32.51 -7.71 12.20
N ASP A 342 32.01 -6.98 11.17
CA ASP A 342 30.74 -6.22 11.20
C ASP A 342 29.51 -7.06 10.82
N MET A 343 29.69 -8.28 10.32
CA MET A 343 28.63 -9.23 9.98
C MET A 343 28.16 -10.03 11.20
#